data_76096446cfa63243319f9578064e3512
#
_entry.id   76096446cfa63243319f9578064e3512
#
_cell.length_a   1.000
_cell.length_b   1.000
_cell.length_c   1.000
_cell.angle_alpha   90.00
_cell.angle_beta   90.00
_cell.angle_gamma   90.00
#
_symmetry.space_group_name_H-M   'P 1'
#
loop_
_entity.id
_entity.type
_entity.pdbx_description
1 polymer ?
#
loop_
_entity_poly.entity_id
_entity_poly.type
_entity_poly.pdbx_seq_one_letter_code
_entity_poly.pdbx_strand_id
1 'polypeptide(L)'
;MFAENIGKEDQVDVQLEDKADAREEHFSARDIQGRFDLLRDLSDAEMEKLNKSVVKKIDWRMMPYITIMFLMSYLDRINVSNAKLAGLQEDLHMTDTVWNTGISTFYIGYLVGQLPGNLWLAKANPRWFLPSVMVAWSAATICMPAMTSGAGFAVCRFFIGLAEAPFFPGITLMTSSWYTKAENPMRMAIWHAGNTISNILSGFLAAGILTTMDDIGGLHAWQWFFIIEGAASILMALAAFYLLPDWPHNTRFLSSAEREMAQYRVLCSNGGKDEGIGGTWDGIKEAVMDPFTWFFCLMHFALVTAQAFKDFMPSESFWHIVIPIIGSMVGCAVLISTENIGARYFGLFLLISGTYNGLNLQLSWETTVVPAP
;
A
#
# COMPACT_ATOMS: atom_id res chain seq x y z
N MET A 1 39.56 -37.94 25.58
CA MET A 1 38.57 -36.86 25.87
C MET A 1 38.73 -35.58 25.03
N PHE A 2 39.93 -35.22 24.54
CA PHE A 2 40.12 -34.04 23.68
C PHE A 2 39.96 -34.36 22.17
N ALA A 3 40.16 -35.60 21.73
CA ALA A 3 40.01 -35.98 20.30
C ALA A 3 38.56 -36.29 19.87
N GLU A 4 37.67 -36.50 20.81
CA GLU A 4 36.28 -36.85 20.57
C GLU A 4 35.36 -35.59 20.36
N ASN A 5 35.82 -34.42 20.80
CA ASN A 5 35.07 -33.17 20.62
C ASN A 5 35.38 -32.51 19.23
N ILE A 6 36.55 -32.72 18.67
CA ILE A 6 36.89 -32.14 17.34
C ILE A 6 36.05 -32.78 16.23
N GLY A 7 35.76 -34.08 16.31
CA GLY A 7 34.93 -34.76 15.32
C GLY A 7 33.42 -34.43 15.40
N LYS A 8 32.95 -33.85 16.49
CA LYS A 8 31.54 -33.42 16.64
C LYS A 8 31.33 -31.99 16.17
N GLU A 9 32.31 -31.10 16.32
CA GLU A 9 32.27 -29.76 15.77
C GLU A 9 32.32 -29.79 14.24
N ASP A 10 33.21 -30.58 13.65
CA ASP A 10 33.31 -30.74 12.19
C ASP A 10 32.01 -31.37 11.60
N GLN A 11 31.35 -32.30 12.30
CA GLN A 11 30.06 -32.86 11.85
C GLN A 11 28.90 -31.89 11.98
N VAL A 12 28.92 -30.98 12.95
CA VAL A 12 27.91 -29.92 13.12
C VAL A 12 28.10 -28.85 12.07
N ASP A 13 29.33 -28.46 11.75
CA ASP A 13 29.60 -27.48 10.70
C ASP A 13 29.27 -28.03 9.32
N VAL A 14 29.60 -29.28 8.98
CA VAL A 14 29.16 -29.93 7.73
C VAL A 14 27.64 -30.08 7.64
N GLN A 15 26.94 -30.34 8.76
CA GLN A 15 25.46 -30.38 8.76
C GLN A 15 24.83 -28.99 8.71
N LEU A 16 25.52 -27.94 9.13
CA LEU A 16 25.07 -26.57 8.99
C LEU A 16 25.35 -26.03 7.57
N GLU A 17 26.45 -26.41 6.93
CA GLU A 17 26.73 -26.14 5.53
C GLU A 17 25.77 -26.91 4.61
N ASP A 18 25.52 -28.20 4.83
CA ASP A 18 24.51 -28.97 4.08
C ASP A 18 23.09 -28.43 4.26
N LYS A 19 22.75 -27.90 5.43
CA LYS A 19 21.46 -27.22 5.66
C LYS A 19 21.42 -25.80 5.08
N ALA A 20 22.54 -25.13 4.94
CA ALA A 20 22.65 -23.85 4.26
C ALA A 20 22.57 -24.03 2.73
N ASP A 21 23.27 -25.04 2.17
CA ASP A 21 23.21 -25.40 0.76
C ASP A 21 21.81 -25.96 0.37
N ALA A 22 21.14 -26.69 1.24
CA ALA A 22 19.74 -27.12 1.00
C ALA A 22 18.74 -25.94 1.05
N ARG A 23 19.13 -24.74 1.46
CA ARG A 23 18.30 -23.54 1.48
C ARG A 23 18.42 -22.68 0.23
N GLU A 24 19.39 -22.92 -0.66
CA GLU A 24 19.57 -22.18 -1.90
C GLU A 24 19.66 -23.09 -3.13
N GLU A 25 18.63 -23.90 -3.38
CA GLU A 25 18.42 -24.35 -4.77
C GLU A 25 18.05 -23.14 -5.62
N HIS A 26 19.04 -22.38 -6.07
CA HIS A 26 18.90 -21.41 -7.14
C HIS A 26 18.67 -22.17 -8.46
N PHE A 27 17.42 -22.35 -8.82
CA PHE A 27 17.07 -22.84 -10.14
C PHE A 27 17.63 -21.93 -11.21
N SER A 28 18.35 -22.48 -12.19
CA SER A 28 18.85 -21.67 -13.30
C SER A 28 17.63 -21.13 -14.10
N ALA A 29 17.78 -19.97 -14.73
CA ALA A 29 16.72 -19.39 -15.57
C ALA A 29 16.27 -20.35 -16.67
N ARG A 30 17.16 -21.22 -17.16
CA ARG A 30 16.83 -22.29 -18.16
C ARG A 30 15.99 -23.41 -17.55
N ASP A 31 16.24 -23.81 -16.32
CA ASP A 31 15.43 -24.83 -15.64
C ASP A 31 13.99 -24.33 -15.41
N ILE A 32 13.87 -23.05 -15.07
CA ILE A 32 12.56 -22.40 -14.92
C ILE A 32 11.87 -22.26 -16.28
N GLN A 33 12.60 -21.88 -17.33
CA GLN A 33 12.08 -21.80 -18.71
C GLN A 33 11.53 -23.14 -19.19
N GLY A 34 12.20 -24.24 -18.83
CA GLY A 34 11.78 -25.60 -19.17
C GLY A 34 10.43 -26.04 -18.58
N ARG A 35 9.91 -25.31 -17.57
CA ARG A 35 8.58 -25.55 -16.96
C ARG A 35 7.43 -24.97 -17.80
N PHE A 36 7.73 -24.11 -18.77
CA PHE A 36 6.76 -23.41 -19.60
C PHE A 36 6.85 -23.89 -21.05
N ASP A 37 5.82 -24.59 -21.52
CA ASP A 37 5.86 -25.25 -22.82
C ASP A 37 6.05 -24.30 -23.99
N LEU A 38 5.40 -23.15 -23.96
CA LEU A 38 5.46 -22.15 -25.04
C LEU A 38 6.74 -21.28 -25.01
N LEU A 39 7.50 -21.31 -23.91
CA LEU A 39 8.75 -20.56 -23.77
C LEU A 39 10.00 -21.41 -23.96
N ARG A 40 9.86 -22.77 -23.89
CA ARG A 40 10.97 -23.71 -23.84
C ARG A 40 11.94 -23.55 -25.00
N ASP A 41 11.43 -23.34 -26.21
CA ASP A 41 12.21 -23.35 -27.46
C ASP A 41 12.55 -21.94 -27.94
N LEU A 42 12.17 -20.89 -27.18
CA LEU A 42 12.46 -19.50 -27.55
C LEU A 42 13.92 -19.15 -27.28
N SER A 43 14.53 -18.42 -28.21
CA SER A 43 15.84 -17.85 -28.05
C SER A 43 15.82 -16.67 -27.05
N ASP A 44 16.98 -16.33 -26.47
CA ASP A 44 17.09 -15.23 -25.52
C ASP A 44 16.60 -13.89 -26.07
N ALA A 45 16.81 -13.65 -27.39
CA ALA A 45 16.34 -12.44 -28.08
C ALA A 45 14.80 -12.39 -28.21
N GLU A 46 14.17 -13.55 -28.48
CA GLU A 46 12.71 -13.67 -28.55
C GLU A 46 12.07 -13.53 -27.17
N MET A 47 12.69 -14.12 -26.14
CA MET A 47 12.30 -13.97 -24.74
C MET A 47 12.34 -12.50 -24.30
N GLU A 48 13.41 -11.77 -24.63
CA GLU A 48 13.51 -10.34 -24.29
C GLU A 48 12.45 -9.50 -25.01
N LYS A 49 12.21 -9.77 -26.29
CA LYS A 49 11.17 -9.09 -27.07
C LYS A 49 9.76 -9.34 -26.50
N LEU A 50 9.47 -10.60 -26.16
CA LEU A 50 8.21 -11.02 -25.56
C LEU A 50 8.04 -10.36 -24.18
N ASN A 51 9.07 -10.35 -23.36
CA ASN A 51 9.10 -9.71 -22.06
C ASN A 51 8.76 -8.21 -22.14
N LYS A 52 9.43 -7.45 -23.04
CA LYS A 52 9.15 -6.03 -23.25
C LYS A 52 7.70 -5.78 -23.69
N SER A 53 7.16 -6.63 -24.55
CA SER A 53 5.75 -6.55 -24.99
C SER A 53 4.79 -6.77 -23.84
N VAL A 54 5.03 -7.78 -23.02
CA VAL A 54 4.22 -8.13 -21.84
C VAL A 54 4.22 -6.99 -20.83
N VAL A 55 5.41 -6.47 -20.45
CA VAL A 55 5.52 -5.36 -19.50
C VAL A 55 4.74 -4.15 -19.98
N LYS A 56 4.89 -3.76 -21.26
CA LYS A 56 4.18 -2.62 -21.83
C LYS A 56 2.66 -2.81 -21.78
N LYS A 57 2.16 -4.01 -22.07
CA LYS A 57 0.72 -4.30 -22.00
C LYS A 57 0.20 -4.24 -20.58
N ILE A 58 0.96 -4.76 -19.61
CA ILE A 58 0.61 -4.72 -18.20
C ILE A 58 0.59 -3.28 -17.70
N ASP A 59 1.65 -2.50 -17.98
CA ASP A 59 1.76 -1.10 -17.56
C ASP A 59 0.57 -0.28 -18.07
N TRP A 60 0.21 -0.39 -19.36
CA TRP A 60 -0.93 0.33 -19.92
C TRP A 60 -2.29 -0.14 -19.40
N ARG A 61 -2.42 -1.41 -19.07
CA ARG A 61 -3.68 -1.99 -18.61
C ARG A 61 -3.92 -1.83 -17.12
N MET A 62 -2.87 -1.90 -16.30
CA MET A 62 -3.00 -1.97 -14.85
C MET A 62 -2.68 -0.64 -14.15
N MET A 63 -1.56 0.01 -14.52
CA MET A 63 -1.06 1.18 -13.79
C MET A 63 -2.05 2.35 -13.75
N PRO A 64 -2.68 2.80 -14.86
CA PRO A 64 -3.59 3.94 -14.81
C PRO A 64 -4.78 3.68 -13.87
N TYR A 65 -5.35 2.48 -13.92
CA TYR A 65 -6.53 2.15 -13.11
C TYR A 65 -6.19 2.05 -11.63
N ILE A 66 -5.10 1.37 -11.29
CA ILE A 66 -4.64 1.29 -9.90
C ILE A 66 -4.33 2.69 -9.36
N THR A 67 -3.66 3.54 -10.15
CA THR A 67 -3.35 4.91 -9.74
C THR A 67 -4.62 5.72 -9.48
N ILE A 68 -5.63 5.63 -10.36
CA ILE A 68 -6.89 6.37 -10.17
C ILE A 68 -7.69 5.80 -9.00
N MET A 69 -7.77 4.47 -8.85
CA MET A 69 -8.44 3.86 -7.70
C MET A 69 -7.78 4.27 -6.37
N PHE A 70 -6.47 4.32 -6.33
CA PHE A 70 -5.71 4.77 -5.17
C PHE A 70 -5.91 6.26 -4.89
N LEU A 71 -5.95 7.08 -5.95
CA LEU A 71 -6.28 8.50 -5.87
C LEU A 71 -7.67 8.70 -5.24
N MET A 72 -8.69 7.94 -5.68
CA MET A 72 -10.05 8.03 -5.13
C MET A 72 -10.11 7.65 -3.66
N SER A 73 -9.40 6.58 -3.25
CA SER A 73 -9.31 6.17 -1.84
C SER A 73 -8.73 7.29 -0.95
N TYR A 74 -7.69 7.99 -1.40
CA TYR A 74 -7.13 9.11 -0.63
C TYR A 74 -8.01 10.37 -0.68
N LEU A 75 -8.70 10.61 -1.79
CA LEU A 75 -9.65 11.71 -1.91
C LEU A 75 -10.77 11.58 -0.87
N ASP A 76 -11.35 10.38 -0.71
CA ASP A 76 -12.36 10.05 0.31
C ASP A 76 -11.90 10.40 1.75
N ARG A 77 -10.62 10.21 2.04
CA ARG A 77 -10.05 10.53 3.36
C ARG A 77 -9.87 12.02 3.58
N ILE A 78 -9.42 12.74 2.57
CA ILE A 78 -9.13 14.19 2.65
C ILE A 78 -10.43 15.00 2.67
N ASN A 79 -11.42 14.60 1.90
CA ASN A 79 -12.67 15.34 1.75
C ASN A 79 -13.51 15.41 3.03
N VAL A 80 -13.31 14.51 3.97
CA VAL A 80 -13.92 14.65 5.31
C VAL A 80 -13.48 15.94 6.01
N SER A 81 -12.20 16.31 5.88
CA SER A 81 -11.69 17.59 6.43
C SER A 81 -12.29 18.79 5.70
N ASN A 82 -12.47 18.70 4.37
CA ASN A 82 -13.13 19.74 3.59
C ASN A 82 -14.62 19.85 3.94
N ALA A 83 -15.29 18.72 4.18
CA ALA A 83 -16.69 18.71 4.63
C ALA A 83 -16.87 19.37 6.01
N LYS A 84 -15.86 19.26 6.90
CA LYS A 84 -15.84 20.01 8.16
C LYS A 84 -15.83 21.51 7.90
N LEU A 85 -14.99 21.99 7.00
CA LEU A 85 -14.92 23.40 6.61
C LEU A 85 -16.20 23.87 5.92
N ALA A 86 -16.96 22.96 5.32
CA ALA A 86 -18.25 23.20 4.68
C ALA A 86 -19.45 23.16 5.64
N GLY A 87 -19.22 23.12 6.97
CA GLY A 87 -20.28 23.20 7.98
C GLY A 87 -20.81 21.84 8.47
N LEU A 88 -20.23 20.71 8.09
CA LEU A 88 -20.69 19.38 8.52
C LEU A 88 -20.77 19.23 10.05
N GLN A 89 -19.79 19.78 10.75
CA GLN A 89 -19.72 19.68 12.21
C GLN A 89 -20.84 20.48 12.89
N GLU A 90 -21.12 21.66 12.36
CA GLU A 90 -22.15 22.58 12.84
C GLU A 90 -23.56 22.05 12.57
N ASP A 91 -23.81 21.57 11.35
CA ASP A 91 -25.12 21.05 10.94
C ASP A 91 -25.54 19.81 11.74
N LEU A 92 -24.60 18.95 12.07
CA LEU A 92 -24.86 17.76 12.90
C LEU A 92 -24.70 18.04 14.40
N HIS A 93 -24.50 19.30 14.82
CA HIS A 93 -24.32 19.72 16.21
C HIS A 93 -23.26 18.90 16.96
N MET A 94 -22.15 18.58 16.28
CA MET A 94 -21.09 17.75 16.84
C MET A 94 -20.09 18.58 17.62
N THR A 95 -19.75 18.13 18.83
CA THR A 95 -18.62 18.65 19.58
C THR A 95 -17.31 18.15 18.96
N ASP A 96 -16.18 18.83 19.21
CA ASP A 96 -14.87 18.38 18.74
C ASP A 96 -14.53 16.96 19.20
N THR A 97 -15.00 16.57 20.40
CA THR A 97 -14.83 15.19 20.88
C THR A 97 -15.58 14.18 20.00
N VAL A 98 -16.84 14.47 19.66
CA VAL A 98 -17.65 13.60 18.79
C VAL A 98 -17.05 13.54 17.38
N TRP A 99 -16.59 14.67 16.84
CA TRP A 99 -15.89 14.74 15.58
C TRP A 99 -14.64 13.85 15.57
N ASN A 100 -13.75 14.03 16.53
CA ASN A 100 -12.50 13.26 16.63
C ASN A 100 -12.77 11.77 16.86
N THR A 101 -13.82 11.43 17.61
CA THR A 101 -14.28 10.04 17.75
C THR A 101 -14.71 9.45 16.42
N GLY A 102 -15.48 10.18 15.62
CA GLY A 102 -15.91 9.75 14.30
C GLY A 102 -14.73 9.51 13.34
N ILE A 103 -13.74 10.42 13.35
CA ILE A 103 -12.49 10.22 12.58
C ILE A 103 -11.74 8.98 13.06
N SER A 104 -11.61 8.79 14.37
CA SER A 104 -10.92 7.63 14.95
C SER A 104 -11.64 6.31 14.64
N THR A 105 -12.95 6.33 14.57
CA THR A 105 -13.78 5.15 14.28
C THR A 105 -13.52 4.59 12.89
N PHE A 106 -13.17 5.43 11.90
CA PHE A 106 -12.68 4.97 10.61
C PHE A 106 -11.46 4.05 10.74
N TYR A 107 -10.47 4.47 11.52
CA TYR A 107 -9.25 3.68 11.73
C TYR A 107 -9.52 2.38 12.50
N ILE A 108 -10.48 2.39 13.42
CA ILE A 108 -10.92 1.16 14.11
C ILE A 108 -11.54 0.19 13.09
N GLY A 109 -12.45 0.66 12.24
CA GLY A 109 -13.02 -0.13 11.15
C GLY A 109 -11.95 -0.67 10.20
N TYR A 110 -10.99 0.17 9.83
CA TYR A 110 -9.87 -0.19 8.97
C TYR A 110 -8.99 -1.29 9.60
N LEU A 111 -8.66 -1.18 10.88
CA LEU A 111 -7.88 -2.18 11.59
C LEU A 111 -8.61 -3.53 11.69
N VAL A 112 -9.90 -3.50 12.02
CA VAL A 112 -10.74 -4.71 12.11
C VAL A 112 -10.90 -5.38 10.75
N GLY A 113 -11.07 -4.60 9.68
CA GLY A 113 -11.26 -5.11 8.32
C GLY A 113 -9.99 -5.64 7.66
N GLN A 114 -8.81 -5.21 8.11
CA GLN A 114 -7.56 -5.49 7.41
C GLN A 114 -7.20 -6.97 7.41
N LEU A 115 -7.25 -7.64 8.54
CA LEU A 115 -6.90 -9.06 8.62
C LEU A 115 -7.90 -9.95 7.86
N PRO A 116 -9.24 -9.92 8.11
CA PRO A 116 -10.18 -10.75 7.39
C PRO A 116 -10.24 -10.42 5.90
N GLY A 117 -10.12 -9.15 5.54
CA GLY A 117 -10.10 -8.70 4.14
C GLY A 117 -8.91 -9.23 3.38
N ASN A 118 -7.71 -9.20 3.95
CA ASN A 118 -6.49 -9.73 3.33
C ASN A 118 -6.52 -11.26 3.20
N LEU A 119 -7.07 -11.97 4.20
CA LEU A 119 -7.27 -13.43 4.11
C LEU A 119 -8.26 -13.82 3.01
N TRP A 120 -9.27 -13.01 2.81
CA TRP A 120 -10.23 -13.22 1.72
C TRP A 120 -9.59 -12.90 0.37
N LEU A 121 -8.86 -11.80 0.26
CA LEU A 121 -8.14 -11.40 -0.95
C LEU A 121 -7.17 -12.50 -1.44
N ALA A 122 -6.44 -13.15 -0.53
CA ALA A 122 -5.51 -14.22 -0.87
C ALA A 122 -6.16 -15.39 -1.63
N LYS A 123 -7.48 -15.57 -1.49
CA LYS A 123 -8.28 -16.61 -2.14
C LYS A 123 -9.18 -16.10 -3.26
N ALA A 124 -9.37 -14.80 -3.34
CA ALA A 124 -10.27 -14.17 -4.30
C ALA A 124 -9.53 -13.78 -5.60
N ASN A 125 -10.29 -13.56 -6.65
CA ASN A 125 -9.79 -12.96 -7.88
C ASN A 125 -9.72 -11.44 -7.70
N PRO A 126 -8.54 -10.80 -7.83
CA PRO A 126 -8.38 -9.36 -7.60
C PRO A 126 -9.24 -8.52 -8.52
N ARG A 127 -9.52 -8.98 -9.73
CA ARG A 127 -10.42 -8.34 -10.70
C ARG A 127 -11.83 -8.10 -10.15
N TRP A 128 -12.35 -9.01 -9.34
CA TRP A 128 -13.68 -8.89 -8.74
C TRP A 128 -13.62 -8.29 -7.35
N PHE A 129 -12.61 -8.66 -6.59
CA PHE A 129 -12.49 -8.29 -5.18
C PHE A 129 -12.24 -6.79 -5.01
N LEU A 130 -11.19 -6.23 -5.65
CA LEU A 130 -10.81 -4.84 -5.48
C LEU A 130 -11.92 -3.85 -5.89
N PRO A 131 -12.57 -4.00 -7.06
CA PRO A 131 -13.70 -3.14 -7.40
C PRO A 131 -14.91 -3.33 -6.47
N SER A 132 -15.20 -4.55 -5.98
CA SER A 132 -16.30 -4.79 -5.04
C SER A 132 -16.09 -4.08 -3.72
N VAL A 133 -14.86 -4.13 -3.21
CA VAL A 133 -14.44 -3.38 -2.01
C VAL A 133 -14.61 -1.88 -2.24
N MET A 134 -14.21 -1.39 -3.41
CA MET A 134 -14.38 0.02 -3.79
C MET A 134 -15.87 0.42 -3.86
N VAL A 135 -16.73 -0.39 -4.45
CA VAL A 135 -18.19 -0.15 -4.44
C VAL A 135 -18.73 -0.10 -3.02
N ALA A 136 -18.28 -0.99 -2.14
CA ALA A 136 -18.78 -1.06 -0.77
C ALA A 136 -18.47 0.21 0.03
N TRP A 137 -17.22 0.70 0.01
CA TRP A 137 -16.92 1.94 0.72
C TRP A 137 -17.56 3.17 0.05
N SER A 138 -17.59 3.23 -1.29
CA SER A 138 -18.23 4.35 -2.00
C SER A 138 -19.72 4.42 -1.75
N ALA A 139 -20.41 3.28 -1.64
CA ALA A 139 -21.81 3.24 -1.26
C ALA A 139 -22.01 3.80 0.16
N ALA A 140 -21.13 3.44 1.11
CA ALA A 140 -21.17 4.00 2.45
C ALA A 140 -20.89 5.52 2.45
N THR A 141 -19.98 6.00 1.59
CA THR A 141 -19.69 7.43 1.39
C THR A 141 -20.94 8.18 0.87
N ILE A 142 -21.66 7.62 -0.13
CA ILE A 142 -22.91 8.22 -0.64
C ILE A 142 -24.02 8.24 0.43
N CYS A 143 -23.99 7.36 1.41
CA CYS A 143 -24.94 7.39 2.52
C CYS A 143 -24.65 8.50 3.55
N MET A 144 -23.44 9.09 3.56
CA MET A 144 -23.09 10.14 4.52
C MET A 144 -23.99 11.38 4.47
N PRO A 145 -24.45 11.88 3.32
CA PRO A 145 -25.41 12.99 3.26
C PRO A 145 -26.73 12.77 4.00
N ALA A 146 -27.12 11.53 4.24
CA ALA A 146 -28.35 11.19 4.98
C ALA A 146 -28.17 11.16 6.50
N MET A 147 -26.96 11.45 7.00
CA MET A 147 -26.71 11.49 8.45
C MET A 147 -27.42 12.68 9.10
N THR A 148 -27.97 12.43 10.29
CA THR A 148 -28.66 13.43 11.11
C THR A 148 -28.04 13.58 12.49
N SER A 149 -26.96 12.89 12.77
CA SER A 149 -26.32 12.88 14.11
C SER A 149 -24.86 12.49 14.05
N GLY A 150 -24.08 12.86 15.07
CA GLY A 150 -22.70 12.44 15.23
C GLY A 150 -22.51 10.93 15.38
N ALA A 151 -23.52 10.22 15.92
CA ALA A 151 -23.50 8.76 15.97
C ALA A 151 -23.59 8.15 14.57
N GLY A 152 -24.45 8.71 13.69
CA GLY A 152 -24.54 8.33 12.28
C GLY A 152 -23.21 8.54 11.55
N PHE A 153 -22.54 9.68 11.82
CA PHE A 153 -21.21 9.95 11.29
C PHE A 153 -20.20 8.87 11.68
N ALA A 154 -20.11 8.53 12.97
CA ALA A 154 -19.18 7.51 13.45
C ALA A 154 -19.47 6.12 12.83
N VAL A 155 -20.74 5.73 12.72
CA VAL A 155 -21.14 4.46 12.10
C VAL A 155 -20.76 4.40 10.61
N CYS A 156 -21.06 5.44 9.84
CA CYS A 156 -20.66 5.50 8.43
C CYS A 156 -19.12 5.43 8.29
N ARG A 157 -18.39 6.18 9.11
CA ARG A 157 -16.91 6.17 9.11
C ARG A 157 -16.35 4.79 9.44
N PHE A 158 -16.96 4.06 10.38
CA PHE A 158 -16.57 2.69 10.68
C PHE A 158 -16.71 1.77 9.46
N PHE A 159 -17.87 1.79 8.80
CA PHE A 159 -18.11 0.92 7.66
C PHE A 159 -17.27 1.29 6.43
N ILE A 160 -17.00 2.58 6.21
CA ILE A 160 -16.06 3.02 5.17
C ILE A 160 -14.68 2.45 5.44
N GLY A 161 -14.17 2.60 6.67
CA GLY A 161 -12.87 2.05 7.06
C GLY A 161 -12.80 0.54 6.94
N LEU A 162 -13.84 -0.17 7.40
CA LEU A 162 -13.95 -1.62 7.31
C LEU A 162 -13.89 -2.12 5.86
N ALA A 163 -14.63 -1.47 4.96
CA ALA A 163 -14.68 -1.83 3.55
C ALA A 163 -13.37 -1.47 2.83
N GLU A 164 -12.76 -0.34 3.13
CA GLU A 164 -11.53 0.13 2.48
C GLU A 164 -10.27 -0.65 2.92
N ALA A 165 -10.30 -1.29 4.09
CA ALA A 165 -9.14 -1.91 4.72
C ALA A 165 -8.30 -2.84 3.82
N PRO A 166 -8.87 -3.78 3.05
CA PRO A 166 -8.09 -4.70 2.22
C PRO A 166 -7.60 -4.08 0.90
N PHE A 167 -7.95 -2.84 0.60
CA PHE A 167 -7.66 -2.23 -0.70
C PHE A 167 -6.17 -1.97 -0.92
N PHE A 168 -5.49 -1.31 0.02
CA PHE A 168 -4.06 -1.02 -0.10
C PHE A 168 -3.19 -2.30 -0.15
N PRO A 169 -3.34 -3.27 0.77
CA PRO A 169 -2.65 -4.54 0.65
C PRO A 169 -2.98 -5.28 -0.64
N GLY A 170 -4.22 -5.15 -1.10
CA GLY A 170 -4.68 -5.76 -2.34
C GLY A 170 -3.99 -5.24 -3.58
N ILE A 171 -3.83 -3.93 -3.69
CA ILE A 171 -3.05 -3.31 -4.76
C ILE A 171 -1.58 -3.76 -4.70
N THR A 172 -1.00 -3.78 -3.51
CA THR A 172 0.39 -4.18 -3.31
C THR A 172 0.60 -5.64 -3.73
N LEU A 173 -0.28 -6.55 -3.29
CA LEU A 173 -0.25 -7.96 -3.67
C LEU A 173 -0.44 -8.13 -5.19
N MET A 174 -1.38 -7.41 -5.77
CA MET A 174 -1.59 -7.44 -7.23
C MET A 174 -0.36 -6.95 -7.97
N THR A 175 0.25 -5.84 -7.54
CA THR A 175 1.45 -5.30 -8.19
C THR A 175 2.62 -6.28 -8.08
N SER A 176 2.86 -6.88 -6.91
CA SER A 176 3.93 -7.86 -6.71
C SER A 176 3.73 -9.17 -7.48
N SER A 177 2.49 -9.51 -7.81
CA SER A 177 2.16 -10.70 -8.60
C SER A 177 2.42 -10.53 -10.11
N TRP A 178 2.49 -9.29 -10.59
CA TRP A 178 2.67 -8.97 -12.00
C TRP A 178 4.07 -8.47 -12.34
N TYR A 179 4.78 -7.87 -11.38
CA TYR A 179 6.10 -7.26 -11.59
C TYR A 179 7.19 -7.97 -10.82
N THR A 180 8.37 -7.97 -11.39
CA THR A 180 9.57 -8.50 -10.73
C THR A 180 9.97 -7.61 -9.54
N LYS A 181 10.76 -8.17 -8.60
CA LYS A 181 11.28 -7.43 -7.43
C LYS A 181 12.03 -6.15 -7.81
N ALA A 182 12.71 -6.15 -8.97
CA ALA A 182 13.43 -4.98 -9.47
C ALA A 182 12.50 -3.89 -10.05
N GLU A 183 11.38 -4.31 -10.62
CA GLU A 183 10.43 -3.39 -11.28
C GLU A 183 9.38 -2.83 -10.32
N ASN A 184 9.01 -3.60 -9.31
CA ASN A 184 7.91 -3.29 -8.39
C ASN A 184 8.06 -1.93 -7.68
N PRO A 185 9.25 -1.52 -7.15
CA PRO A 185 9.38 -0.24 -6.46
C PRO A 185 9.00 0.96 -7.33
N MET A 186 9.40 0.95 -8.60
CA MET A 186 9.06 2.03 -9.55
C MET A 186 7.54 2.13 -9.78
N ARG A 187 6.87 0.98 -9.95
CA ARG A 187 5.42 0.93 -10.17
C ARG A 187 4.65 1.31 -8.91
N MET A 188 5.13 0.89 -7.75
CA MET A 188 4.59 1.35 -6.46
C MET A 188 4.70 2.87 -6.32
N ALA A 189 5.82 3.47 -6.67
CA ALA A 189 5.98 4.93 -6.65
C ALA A 189 4.99 5.64 -7.58
N ILE A 190 4.74 5.08 -8.78
CA ILE A 190 3.79 5.66 -9.75
C ILE A 190 2.38 5.70 -9.19
N TRP A 191 1.83 4.57 -8.71
CA TRP A 191 0.46 4.60 -8.20
C TRP A 191 0.36 5.32 -6.85
N HIS A 192 1.43 5.32 -6.05
CA HIS A 192 1.47 6.07 -4.79
C HIS A 192 1.46 7.60 -5.03
N ALA A 193 1.92 8.08 -6.19
CA ALA A 193 1.78 9.49 -6.58
C ALA A 193 0.32 9.95 -6.65
N GLY A 194 -0.64 9.00 -6.80
CA GLY A 194 -2.08 9.26 -6.69
C GLY A 194 -2.46 9.96 -5.39
N ASN A 195 -1.76 9.71 -4.27
CA ASN A 195 -1.98 10.42 -3.01
C ASN A 195 -1.67 11.92 -3.14
N THR A 196 -0.53 12.30 -3.75
CA THR A 196 -0.19 13.72 -3.96
C THR A 196 -1.18 14.40 -4.89
N ILE A 197 -1.59 13.71 -5.96
CA ILE A 197 -2.60 14.22 -6.89
C ILE A 197 -3.95 14.39 -6.20
N SER A 198 -4.34 13.48 -5.31
CA SER A 198 -5.61 13.58 -4.56
C SER A 198 -5.67 14.83 -3.68
N ASN A 199 -4.56 15.22 -3.04
CA ASN A 199 -4.49 16.46 -2.25
C ASN A 199 -4.76 17.70 -3.11
N ILE A 200 -4.17 17.76 -4.31
CA ILE A 200 -4.38 18.87 -5.25
C ILE A 200 -5.83 18.91 -5.73
N LEU A 201 -6.36 17.76 -6.15
CA LEU A 201 -7.75 17.66 -6.64
C LEU A 201 -8.76 17.97 -5.54
N SER A 202 -8.53 17.53 -4.32
CA SER A 202 -9.37 17.83 -3.16
C SER A 202 -9.48 19.34 -2.91
N GLY A 203 -8.38 20.08 -3.04
CA GLY A 203 -8.40 21.54 -2.93
C GLY A 203 -9.25 22.21 -4.02
N PHE A 204 -9.12 21.78 -5.27
CA PHE A 204 -9.94 22.30 -6.38
C PHE A 204 -11.43 21.95 -6.21
N LEU A 205 -11.73 20.71 -5.79
CA LEU A 205 -13.10 20.30 -5.50
C LEU A 205 -13.70 21.12 -4.37
N ALA A 206 -12.94 21.34 -3.29
CA ALA A 206 -13.37 22.17 -2.18
C ALA A 206 -13.68 23.59 -2.64
N ALA A 207 -12.77 24.25 -3.37
CA ALA A 207 -13.00 25.58 -3.90
C ALA A 207 -14.24 25.65 -4.80
N GLY A 208 -14.43 24.69 -5.68
CA GLY A 208 -15.59 24.62 -6.57
C GLY A 208 -16.91 24.40 -5.80
N ILE A 209 -16.97 23.40 -4.95
CA ILE A 209 -18.22 22.98 -4.27
C ILE A 209 -18.64 24.03 -3.24
N LEU A 210 -17.70 24.56 -2.43
CA LEU A 210 -18.01 25.57 -1.41
C LEU A 210 -18.54 26.89 -2.00
N THR A 211 -18.10 27.24 -3.22
CA THR A 211 -18.52 28.52 -3.83
C THR A 211 -19.78 28.42 -4.67
N THR A 212 -20.14 27.21 -5.14
CA THR A 212 -21.21 27.07 -6.18
C THR A 212 -22.33 26.14 -5.82
N MET A 213 -22.17 25.25 -4.82
CA MET A 213 -23.12 24.14 -4.61
C MET A 213 -23.87 24.20 -3.26
N ASP A 214 -23.72 25.25 -2.48
CA ASP A 214 -24.49 25.43 -1.24
C ASP A 214 -25.96 25.72 -1.55
N ASP A 215 -26.87 25.09 -0.82
CA ASP A 215 -28.36 25.16 -1.00
C ASP A 215 -28.89 24.67 -2.35
N ILE A 216 -28.07 24.08 -3.23
CA ILE A 216 -28.56 23.50 -4.48
C ILE A 216 -29.35 22.21 -4.17
N GLY A 217 -30.61 22.18 -4.58
CA GLY A 217 -31.50 21.03 -4.35
C GLY A 217 -31.87 20.81 -2.86
N GLY A 218 -31.67 21.83 -2.03
CA GLY A 218 -31.93 21.75 -0.58
C GLY A 218 -30.85 20.95 0.18
N LEU A 219 -29.67 20.80 -0.40
CA LEU A 219 -28.52 20.13 0.21
C LEU A 219 -27.42 21.14 0.52
N HIS A 220 -26.79 20.98 1.68
CA HIS A 220 -25.62 21.77 2.06
C HIS A 220 -24.38 21.37 1.23
N ALA A 221 -23.42 22.27 1.11
CA ALA A 221 -22.20 22.08 0.33
C ALA A 221 -21.44 20.80 0.74
N TRP A 222 -21.36 20.47 2.04
CA TRP A 222 -20.69 19.25 2.51
C TRP A 222 -21.35 17.95 2.04
N GLN A 223 -22.66 17.94 1.81
CA GLN A 223 -23.39 16.76 1.30
C GLN A 223 -23.00 16.49 -0.14
N TRP A 224 -22.80 17.53 -0.94
CA TRP A 224 -22.34 17.42 -2.31
C TRP A 224 -20.95 16.83 -2.44
N PHE A 225 -20.04 17.08 -1.48
CA PHE A 225 -18.74 16.41 -1.47
C PHE A 225 -18.87 14.90 -1.52
N PHE A 226 -19.65 14.33 -0.60
CA PHE A 226 -19.81 12.89 -0.50
C PHE A 226 -20.60 12.28 -1.66
N ILE A 227 -21.58 13.00 -2.23
CA ILE A 227 -22.34 12.54 -3.39
C ILE A 227 -21.46 12.48 -4.62
N ILE A 228 -20.74 13.56 -4.93
CA ILE A 228 -19.90 13.64 -6.14
C ILE A 228 -18.77 12.62 -6.08
N GLU A 229 -18.10 12.56 -4.95
CA GLU A 229 -16.97 11.67 -4.75
C GLU A 229 -17.39 10.20 -4.75
N GLY A 230 -18.41 9.85 -3.99
CA GLY A 230 -18.93 8.49 -3.95
C GLY A 230 -19.47 8.04 -5.31
N ALA A 231 -20.14 8.92 -6.07
CA ALA A 231 -20.57 8.62 -7.43
C ALA A 231 -19.40 8.42 -8.39
N ALA A 232 -18.39 9.27 -8.34
CA ALA A 232 -17.18 9.13 -9.14
C ALA A 232 -16.43 7.82 -8.82
N SER A 233 -16.32 7.49 -7.54
CA SER A 233 -15.70 6.24 -7.07
C SER A 233 -16.47 5.00 -7.51
N ILE A 234 -17.80 5.02 -7.48
CA ILE A 234 -18.63 3.91 -8.00
C ILE A 234 -18.43 3.76 -9.51
N LEU A 235 -18.45 4.86 -10.28
CA LEU A 235 -18.23 4.79 -11.72
C LEU A 235 -16.85 4.21 -12.05
N MET A 236 -15.84 4.58 -11.27
CA MET A 236 -14.48 4.06 -11.43
C MET A 236 -14.40 2.58 -11.06
N ALA A 237 -15.07 2.16 -9.98
CA ALA A 237 -15.15 0.76 -9.59
C ALA A 237 -15.86 -0.09 -10.65
N LEU A 238 -16.95 0.40 -11.21
CA LEU A 238 -17.65 -0.28 -12.32
C LEU A 238 -16.75 -0.44 -13.55
N ALA A 239 -15.98 0.59 -13.91
CA ALA A 239 -14.98 0.49 -14.97
C ALA A 239 -13.88 -0.53 -14.62
N ALA A 240 -13.43 -0.58 -13.38
CA ALA A 240 -12.38 -1.47 -12.91
C ALA A 240 -12.77 -2.96 -13.02
N PHE A 241 -14.05 -3.35 -12.88
CA PHE A 241 -14.52 -4.72 -13.11
C PHE A 241 -14.18 -5.25 -14.52
N TYR A 242 -14.14 -4.35 -15.51
CA TYR A 242 -13.84 -4.72 -16.91
C TYR A 242 -12.37 -4.54 -17.25
N LEU A 243 -11.72 -3.57 -16.64
CA LEU A 243 -10.40 -3.11 -17.05
C LEU A 243 -9.27 -3.72 -16.22
N LEU A 244 -9.52 -4.03 -14.94
CA LEU A 244 -8.51 -4.65 -14.09
C LEU A 244 -8.18 -6.07 -14.57
N PRO A 245 -6.90 -6.45 -14.66
CA PRO A 245 -6.51 -7.82 -14.94
C PRO A 245 -6.81 -8.74 -13.77
N ASP A 246 -6.97 -10.01 -14.06
CA ASP A 246 -6.98 -11.10 -13.09
C ASP A 246 -5.54 -11.52 -12.74
N TRP A 247 -5.34 -12.62 -12.05
CA TRP A 247 -4.01 -13.18 -11.80
C TRP A 247 -3.27 -13.51 -13.13
N PRO A 248 -1.93 -13.48 -13.17
CA PRO A 248 -1.16 -13.71 -14.39
C PRO A 248 -1.53 -14.99 -15.14
N HIS A 249 -1.84 -16.08 -14.41
CA HIS A 249 -2.21 -17.38 -14.98
C HIS A 249 -3.62 -17.41 -15.59
N ASN A 250 -4.54 -16.54 -15.16
CA ASN A 250 -5.96 -16.59 -15.53
C ASN A 250 -6.42 -15.38 -16.37
N THR A 251 -5.53 -14.47 -16.68
CA THR A 251 -5.87 -13.21 -17.38
C THR A 251 -6.27 -13.45 -18.84
N ARG A 252 -7.26 -12.68 -19.33
CA ARG A 252 -7.82 -12.82 -20.68
C ARG A 252 -7.19 -11.89 -21.72
N PHE A 253 -6.50 -10.82 -21.30
CA PHE A 253 -5.97 -9.81 -22.23
C PHE A 253 -4.59 -10.16 -22.81
N LEU A 254 -3.93 -11.19 -22.29
CA LEU A 254 -2.66 -11.73 -22.77
C LEU A 254 -2.88 -13.02 -23.57
N SER A 255 -2.06 -13.22 -24.61
CA SER A 255 -1.98 -14.50 -25.30
C SER A 255 -1.41 -15.59 -24.38
N SER A 256 -1.52 -16.86 -24.78
CA SER A 256 -1.01 -17.96 -23.95
C SER A 256 0.49 -17.85 -23.68
N ALA A 257 1.29 -17.52 -24.70
CA ALA A 257 2.73 -17.31 -24.54
C ALA A 257 3.05 -16.08 -23.64
N GLU A 258 2.28 -15.00 -23.75
CA GLU A 258 2.45 -13.83 -22.89
C GLU A 258 2.06 -14.12 -21.44
N ARG A 259 1.08 -14.98 -21.19
CA ARG A 259 0.72 -15.42 -19.82
C ARG A 259 1.83 -16.26 -19.18
N GLU A 260 2.40 -17.19 -19.95
CA GLU A 260 3.55 -17.96 -19.48
C GLU A 260 4.75 -17.05 -19.22
N MET A 261 5.02 -16.07 -20.09
CA MET A 261 6.08 -15.08 -19.87
C MET A 261 5.83 -14.25 -18.60
N ALA A 262 4.60 -13.82 -18.33
CA ALA A 262 4.28 -13.06 -17.12
C ALA A 262 4.54 -13.89 -15.84
N GLN A 263 4.20 -15.19 -15.84
CA GLN A 263 4.48 -16.10 -14.72
C GLN A 263 5.98 -16.40 -14.61
N TYR A 264 6.64 -16.69 -15.72
CA TYR A 264 8.08 -16.96 -15.78
C TYR A 264 8.92 -15.84 -15.16
N ARG A 265 8.60 -14.58 -15.49
CA ARG A 265 9.32 -13.38 -14.97
C ARG A 265 9.28 -13.29 -13.46
N VAL A 266 8.08 -13.46 -12.90
CA VAL A 266 7.86 -13.40 -11.45
C VAL A 266 8.53 -14.57 -10.75
N LEU A 267 8.40 -15.78 -11.31
CA LEU A 267 9.01 -16.99 -10.78
C LEU A 267 10.55 -16.88 -10.78
N CYS A 268 11.16 -16.39 -11.87
CA CYS A 268 12.61 -16.11 -11.90
C CYS A 268 13.02 -15.07 -10.86
N SER A 269 12.23 -14.01 -10.68
CA SER A 269 12.49 -12.98 -9.69
C SER A 269 12.44 -13.50 -8.24
N ASN A 270 11.67 -14.59 -8.00
CA ASN A 270 11.53 -15.25 -6.71
C ASN A 270 12.50 -16.45 -6.53
N GLY A 271 13.51 -16.58 -7.42
CA GLY A 271 14.50 -17.66 -7.34
C GLY A 271 13.96 -19.05 -7.73
N GLY A 272 12.87 -19.10 -8.51
CA GLY A 272 12.27 -20.36 -8.97
C GLY A 272 11.40 -21.05 -7.92
N LYS A 273 11.25 -20.46 -6.74
CA LYS A 273 10.35 -20.98 -5.72
C LYS A 273 8.93 -20.53 -6.06
N ASP A 274 8.10 -21.49 -6.36
CA ASP A 274 6.65 -21.30 -6.43
C ASP A 274 6.20 -21.14 -4.96
N GLU A 275 5.89 -19.92 -4.55
CA GLU A 275 5.27 -19.68 -3.27
C GLU A 275 3.84 -20.23 -3.34
N GLY A 276 3.72 -21.56 -3.30
CA GLY A 276 2.45 -22.24 -3.16
C GLY A 276 1.74 -21.66 -1.95
N ILE A 277 0.45 -21.35 -2.11
CA ILE A 277 -0.38 -20.86 -1.01
C ILE A 277 -0.42 -21.97 0.03
N GLY A 278 0.50 -21.94 0.98
CA GLY A 278 0.46 -22.77 2.19
C GLY A 278 -0.87 -22.53 2.93
N GLY A 279 -1.20 -23.39 3.89
CA GLY A 279 -2.41 -23.19 4.67
C GLY A 279 -2.44 -21.78 5.28
N THR A 280 -3.60 -21.13 5.29
CA THR A 280 -3.77 -19.76 5.83
C THR A 280 -3.19 -19.59 7.23
N TRP A 281 -3.28 -20.62 8.06
CA TRP A 281 -2.72 -20.64 9.41
C TRP A 281 -1.20 -20.78 9.43
N ASP A 282 -0.63 -21.51 8.48
CA ASP A 282 0.82 -21.69 8.39
C ASP A 282 1.47 -20.37 7.96
N GLY A 283 0.88 -19.65 7.01
CA GLY A 283 1.35 -18.31 6.62
C GLY A 283 1.26 -17.28 7.76
N ILE A 284 0.18 -17.28 8.57
CA ILE A 284 0.09 -16.41 9.75
C ILE A 284 1.16 -16.77 10.78
N LYS A 285 1.35 -18.06 11.05
CA LYS A 285 2.35 -18.52 11.99
C LYS A 285 3.77 -18.14 11.54
N GLU A 286 4.07 -18.33 10.26
CA GLU A 286 5.35 -17.96 9.67
C GLU A 286 5.59 -16.45 9.79
N ALA A 287 4.62 -15.61 9.42
CA ALA A 287 4.72 -14.16 9.54
C ALA A 287 4.91 -13.69 11.00
N VAL A 288 4.25 -14.31 11.97
CA VAL A 288 4.41 -13.99 13.41
C VAL A 288 5.75 -14.46 13.97
N MET A 289 6.29 -15.56 13.45
CA MET A 289 7.58 -16.11 13.89
C MET A 289 8.78 -15.49 13.17
N ASP A 290 8.56 -14.77 12.07
CA ASP A 290 9.62 -14.11 11.32
C ASP A 290 10.12 -12.85 12.04
N PRO A 291 11.41 -12.79 12.45
CA PRO A 291 11.97 -11.64 13.13
C PRO A 291 12.01 -10.38 12.26
N PHE A 292 12.07 -10.51 10.93
CA PHE A 292 12.03 -9.37 10.01
C PHE A 292 10.67 -8.70 10.01
N THR A 293 9.58 -9.45 10.14
CA THR A 293 8.22 -8.91 10.29
C THR A 293 8.14 -7.99 11.51
N TRP A 294 8.64 -8.42 12.66
CA TRP A 294 8.67 -7.61 13.88
C TRP A 294 9.60 -6.41 13.77
N PHE A 295 10.73 -6.57 13.12
CA PHE A 295 11.64 -5.45 12.84
C PHE A 295 10.96 -4.36 12.02
N PHE A 296 10.27 -4.72 10.92
CA PHE A 296 9.54 -3.75 10.10
C PHE A 296 8.33 -3.15 10.81
N CYS A 297 7.62 -3.94 11.63
CA CYS A 297 6.54 -3.42 12.48
C CYS A 297 7.05 -2.37 13.48
N LEU A 298 8.17 -2.66 14.16
CA LEU A 298 8.79 -1.72 15.10
C LEU A 298 9.29 -0.46 14.41
N MET A 299 9.91 -0.61 13.25
CA MET A 299 10.36 0.50 12.42
C MET A 299 9.18 1.41 12.05
N HIS A 300 8.09 0.82 11.56
CA HIS A 300 6.90 1.59 11.18
C HIS A 300 6.24 2.26 12.37
N PHE A 301 6.14 1.56 13.49
CA PHE A 301 5.64 2.12 14.75
C PHE A 301 6.46 3.34 15.21
N ALA A 302 7.79 3.24 15.19
CA ALA A 302 8.67 4.35 15.55
C ALA A 302 8.48 5.55 14.60
N LEU A 303 8.28 5.30 13.32
CA LEU A 303 8.05 6.31 12.29
C LEU A 303 6.75 7.07 12.53
N VAL A 304 5.65 6.35 12.75
CA VAL A 304 4.32 6.95 13.03
C VAL A 304 4.32 7.68 14.37
N THR A 305 4.99 7.12 15.40
CA THR A 305 5.09 7.75 16.72
C THR A 305 5.85 9.06 16.62
N ALA A 306 6.95 9.13 15.87
CA ALA A 306 7.67 10.38 15.65
C ALA A 306 6.81 11.45 14.96
N GLN A 307 5.91 11.06 14.05
CA GLN A 307 4.95 11.99 13.45
C GLN A 307 3.92 12.51 14.47
N ALA A 308 3.41 11.64 15.34
CA ALA A 308 2.43 12.03 16.36
C ALA A 308 3.03 12.97 17.42
N PHE A 309 4.30 12.80 17.80
CA PHE A 309 4.98 13.67 18.78
C PHE A 309 5.04 15.15 18.34
N LYS A 310 5.06 15.39 17.04
CA LYS A 310 5.04 16.74 16.47
C LYS A 310 3.79 17.53 16.87
N ASP A 311 2.63 16.90 16.88
CA ASP A 311 1.36 17.52 17.17
C ASP A 311 1.25 17.89 18.66
N PHE A 312 2.06 17.25 19.51
CA PHE A 312 2.15 17.53 20.94
C PHE A 312 3.11 18.67 21.30
N MET A 313 4.10 19.01 20.45
CA MET A 313 5.12 20.03 20.74
C MET A 313 5.35 20.98 19.55
N PRO A 314 4.38 21.83 19.23
CA PRO A 314 4.45 22.72 18.05
C PRO A 314 5.55 23.78 18.14
N SER A 315 6.05 24.12 19.34
CA SER A 315 7.04 25.17 19.55
C SER A 315 8.48 24.78 19.20
N GLU A 316 8.76 23.48 18.99
CA GLU A 316 10.12 22.96 18.75
C GLU A 316 10.31 22.34 17.35
N SER A 317 9.55 22.82 16.38
CA SER A 317 9.51 22.26 15.01
C SER A 317 10.89 22.16 14.36
N PHE A 318 11.81 23.08 14.63
CA PHE A 318 13.16 23.08 14.05
C PHE A 318 13.94 21.80 14.41
N TRP A 319 13.99 21.43 15.68
CA TRP A 319 14.74 20.25 16.13
C TRP A 319 14.09 18.94 15.65
N HIS A 320 12.78 18.91 15.55
CA HIS A 320 12.04 17.76 15.02
C HIS A 320 12.31 17.52 13.54
N ILE A 321 12.72 18.56 12.78
CA ILE A 321 13.14 18.43 11.38
C ILE A 321 14.63 18.03 11.31
N VAL A 322 15.48 18.70 12.07
CA VAL A 322 16.95 18.54 11.96
C VAL A 322 17.42 17.18 12.47
N ILE A 323 16.88 16.69 13.59
CA ILE A 323 17.33 15.39 14.16
C ILE A 323 17.04 14.21 13.21
N PRO A 324 15.83 14.06 12.65
CA PRO A 324 15.58 13.00 11.67
C PRO A 324 16.45 13.11 10.42
N ILE A 325 16.72 14.31 9.91
CA ILE A 325 17.59 14.51 8.75
C ILE A 325 19.01 14.04 9.05
N ILE A 326 19.54 14.42 10.22
CA ILE A 326 20.86 13.92 10.66
C ILE A 326 20.85 12.40 10.77
N GLY A 327 19.81 11.82 11.34
CA GLY A 327 19.61 10.37 11.41
C GLY A 327 19.64 9.71 10.02
N SER A 328 18.98 10.31 9.02
CA SER A 328 19.03 9.85 7.63
C SER A 328 20.44 9.91 7.04
N MET A 329 21.17 10.98 7.29
CA MET A 329 22.56 11.12 6.81
C MET A 329 23.47 10.05 7.43
N VAL A 330 23.34 9.79 8.72
CA VAL A 330 24.06 8.70 9.42
C VAL A 330 23.64 7.34 8.84
N GLY A 331 22.36 7.11 8.62
CA GLY A 331 21.85 5.88 8.01
C GLY A 331 22.44 5.65 6.61
N CYS A 332 22.51 6.69 5.80
CA CYS A 332 23.12 6.64 4.47
C CYS A 332 24.63 6.32 4.56
N ALA A 333 25.35 6.95 5.48
CA ALA A 333 26.77 6.69 5.71
C ALA A 333 27.02 5.23 6.15
N VAL A 334 26.18 4.67 7.03
CA VAL A 334 26.27 3.27 7.45
C VAL A 334 26.00 2.32 6.28
N LEU A 335 24.99 2.60 5.43
CA LEU A 335 24.68 1.77 4.26
C LEU A 335 25.84 1.69 3.25
N ILE A 336 26.60 2.79 3.11
CA ILE A 336 27.74 2.86 2.18
C ILE A 336 29.02 2.26 2.80
N SER A 337 29.20 2.37 4.12
CA SER A 337 30.47 2.05 4.79
C SER A 337 30.62 0.57 5.20
N THR A 338 29.55 -0.22 5.23
CA THR A 338 29.61 -1.60 5.72
C THR A 338 28.84 -2.59 4.86
N GLU A 339 29.37 -3.81 4.76
CA GLU A 339 28.69 -4.96 4.13
C GLU A 339 27.96 -5.83 5.16
N ASN A 340 28.10 -5.56 6.45
CA ASN A 340 27.42 -6.30 7.49
C ASN A 340 25.90 -6.11 7.38
N ILE A 341 25.18 -7.21 7.20
CA ILE A 341 23.73 -7.22 6.95
C ILE A 341 22.98 -6.52 8.08
N GLY A 342 23.29 -6.79 9.34
CA GLY A 342 22.63 -6.17 10.49
C GLY A 342 22.85 -4.66 10.55
N ALA A 343 24.08 -4.19 10.28
CA ALA A 343 24.38 -2.77 10.25
C ALA A 343 23.68 -2.06 9.07
N ARG A 344 23.56 -2.72 7.91
CA ARG A 344 22.81 -2.21 6.75
C ARG A 344 21.32 -2.08 7.07
N TYR A 345 20.70 -3.04 7.74
CA TYR A 345 19.31 -2.91 8.20
C TYR A 345 19.11 -1.76 9.18
N PHE A 346 20.05 -1.57 10.13
CA PHE A 346 20.01 -0.43 11.03
C PHE A 346 20.20 0.91 10.29
N GLY A 347 21.09 0.97 9.32
CA GLY A 347 21.28 2.13 8.45
C GLY A 347 20.03 2.44 7.61
N LEU A 348 19.35 1.42 7.08
CA LEU A 348 18.09 1.55 6.36
C LEU A 348 16.98 2.08 7.27
N PHE A 349 16.91 1.60 8.51
CA PHE A 349 15.99 2.11 9.53
C PHE A 349 16.14 3.61 9.75
N LEU A 350 17.38 4.07 9.99
CA LEU A 350 17.68 5.49 10.19
C LEU A 350 17.36 6.33 8.94
N LEU A 351 17.70 5.83 7.76
CA LEU A 351 17.47 6.52 6.49
C LEU A 351 15.97 6.74 6.24
N ILE A 352 15.17 5.70 6.32
CA ILE A 352 13.74 5.76 6.03
C ILE A 352 13.02 6.63 7.07
N SER A 353 13.29 6.38 8.36
CA SER A 353 12.66 7.11 9.47
C SER A 353 12.92 8.61 9.37
N GLY A 354 14.16 9.00 9.07
CA GLY A 354 14.53 10.41 9.02
C GLY A 354 14.01 11.12 7.77
N THR A 355 14.08 10.49 6.61
CA THR A 355 13.65 11.12 5.34
C THR A 355 12.14 11.36 5.33
N TYR A 356 11.35 10.40 5.76
CA TYR A 356 9.89 10.50 5.74
C TYR A 356 9.39 11.53 6.77
N ASN A 357 9.96 11.53 7.97
CA ASN A 357 9.63 12.52 9.01
C ASN A 357 10.04 13.94 8.60
N GLY A 358 11.22 14.10 8.00
CA GLY A 358 11.69 15.41 7.55
C GLY A 358 10.74 16.08 6.57
N LEU A 359 10.26 15.36 5.56
CA LEU A 359 9.34 15.89 4.55
C LEU A 359 8.00 16.33 5.15
N ASN A 360 7.39 15.48 5.97
CA ASN A 360 6.10 15.78 6.58
C ASN A 360 6.17 16.95 7.58
N LEU A 361 7.27 17.03 8.33
CA LEU A 361 7.53 18.12 9.26
C LEU A 361 7.75 19.45 8.54
N GLN A 362 8.48 19.44 7.43
CA GLN A 362 8.70 20.63 6.62
C GLN A 362 7.39 21.18 6.06
N LEU A 363 6.56 20.32 5.44
CA LEU A 363 5.25 20.71 4.90
C LEU A 363 4.34 21.33 5.96
N SER A 364 4.35 20.79 7.17
CA SER A 364 3.55 21.33 8.26
C SER A 364 4.10 22.65 8.82
N TRP A 365 5.43 22.80 8.86
CA TRP A 365 6.05 24.04 9.29
C TRP A 365 5.75 25.18 8.31
N GLU A 366 5.83 24.90 7.01
CA GLU A 366 5.46 25.86 5.96
C GLU A 366 4.02 26.36 6.13
N THR A 367 3.08 25.47 6.47
CA THR A 367 1.68 25.87 6.70
C THR A 367 1.47 26.71 7.97
N THR A 368 2.37 26.65 8.94
CA THR A 368 2.30 27.45 10.17
C THR A 368 3.00 28.81 10.07
N VAL A 369 3.98 28.92 9.17
CA VAL A 369 4.80 30.15 8.99
C VAL A 369 4.21 31.07 7.91
N VAL A 370 3.50 30.50 6.92
CA VAL A 370 2.80 31.32 5.92
C VAL A 370 1.49 31.83 6.51
N PRO A 371 1.34 33.14 6.76
CA PRO A 371 0.08 33.67 7.26
C PRO A 371 -1.03 33.39 6.24
N ALA A 372 -2.19 32.96 6.73
CA ALA A 372 -3.38 32.83 5.92
C ALA A 372 -3.68 34.16 5.21
N PRO A 373 -4.06 34.14 3.94
CA PRO A 373 -4.40 35.33 3.17
C PRO A 373 -5.58 36.09 3.75
#